data_ceac7a5bbfe826ccfb3fc8294f156d7d
#
_entry.id   ceac7a5bbfe826ccfb3fc8294f156d7d
#
_cell.length_a   1.000
_cell.length_b   1.000
_cell.length_c   1.000
_cell.angle_alpha   90.00
_cell.angle_beta   90.00
_cell.angle_gamma   90.00
#
_symmetry.space_group_name_H-M   'P 1'
#
loop_
_entity.id
_entity.type
_entity.pdbx_description
1 polymer ?
#
loop_
_entity_poly.entity_id
_entity_poly.type
_entity_poly.pdbx_seq_one_letter_code
_entity_poly.pdbx_strand_id
1 'polypeptide(L)'
;MAAPLAAFLIATAFLTATLSGIFGMAGGLVLMGALAFVLPVSAAFVTHGLLQLVANGWRAVLHRKHIAWPILLNYAIASAVAAGCVALVAFTPSQPLLFLLLGLVPMLVWLPKNWVQLDASRPAHALISGFLVTGLNLTAGVAGPLLDIFFVRTELTRHQIVATKAATQVFSHLAK
;
A
#
# COMPACT_ATOMS: atom_id res chain seq x y z
N MET A 1 -1.16 15.61 27.37
CA MET A 1 -1.72 14.58 26.45
C MET A 1 -1.03 14.51 25.08
N ALA A 2 -0.47 15.60 24.55
CA ALA A 2 0.18 15.57 23.22
C ALA A 2 1.52 14.81 23.19
N ALA A 3 2.38 14.93 24.19
CA ALA A 3 3.70 14.29 24.19
C ALA A 3 3.68 12.74 24.21
N PRO A 4 2.86 12.07 25.03
CA PRO A 4 2.77 10.60 24.99
C PRO A 4 2.23 10.08 23.67
N LEU A 5 1.25 10.76 23.07
CA LEU A 5 0.71 10.40 21.76
C LEU A 5 1.78 10.57 20.66
N ALA A 6 2.51 11.67 20.66
CA ALA A 6 3.59 11.90 19.71
C ALA A 6 4.69 10.82 19.83
N ALA A 7 5.10 10.49 21.05
CA ALA A 7 6.07 9.43 21.30
C ALA A 7 5.57 8.07 20.79
N PHE A 8 4.31 7.73 21.04
CA PHE A 8 3.68 6.51 20.54
C PHE A 8 3.69 6.48 18.99
N LEU A 9 3.29 7.57 18.33
CA LEU A 9 3.24 7.65 16.88
C LEU A 9 4.65 7.50 16.25
N ILE A 10 5.65 8.16 16.82
CA ILE A 10 7.05 8.08 16.36
C ILE A 10 7.58 6.65 16.54
N ALA A 11 7.40 6.06 17.72
CA ALA A 11 7.85 4.70 18.00
C ALA A 11 7.19 3.68 17.06
N THR A 12 5.86 3.79 16.89
CA THR A 12 5.10 2.91 15.99
C THR A 12 5.55 3.07 14.55
N ALA A 13 5.73 4.31 14.07
CA ALA A 13 6.22 4.56 12.72
C ALA A 13 7.61 3.96 12.49
N PHE A 14 8.54 4.12 13.43
CA PHE A 14 9.88 3.57 13.35
C PHE A 14 9.88 2.03 13.34
N LEU A 15 9.17 1.40 14.28
CA LEU A 15 9.08 -0.05 14.37
C LEU A 15 8.44 -0.67 13.13
N THR A 16 7.35 -0.08 12.65
CA THR A 16 6.64 -0.59 11.46
C THR A 16 7.41 -0.33 10.17
N ALA A 17 8.16 0.76 10.07
CA ALA A 17 9.08 1.00 8.95
C ALA A 17 10.20 -0.04 8.91
N THR A 18 10.75 -0.40 10.09
CA THR A 18 11.75 -1.46 10.23
C THR A 18 11.17 -2.82 9.83
N LEU A 19 9.96 -3.17 10.30
CA LEU A 19 9.24 -4.37 9.87
C LEU A 19 9.02 -4.40 8.37
N SER A 20 8.64 -3.26 7.76
CA SER A 20 8.50 -3.16 6.31
C SER A 20 9.82 -3.36 5.56
N GLY A 21 10.95 -2.97 6.15
CA GLY A 21 12.28 -3.21 5.59
C GLY A 21 12.63 -4.69 5.53
N ILE A 22 12.21 -5.47 6.52
CA ILE A 22 12.52 -6.90 6.66
C ILE A 22 11.49 -7.77 5.91
N PHE A 23 10.21 -7.54 6.17
CA PHE A 23 9.09 -8.37 5.70
C PHE A 23 8.31 -7.77 4.51
N GLY A 24 8.77 -6.66 3.97
CA GLY A 24 8.09 -5.98 2.87
C GLY A 24 6.88 -5.16 3.34
N MET A 25 5.66 -5.50 2.87
CA MET A 25 4.47 -4.64 3.04
C MET A 25 3.75 -4.79 4.39
N ALA A 26 4.15 -5.75 5.23
CA ALA A 26 3.46 -6.07 6.49
C ALA A 26 3.46 -4.89 7.49
N GLY A 27 4.54 -4.11 7.54
CA GLY A 27 4.63 -2.97 8.46
C GLY A 27 3.57 -1.89 8.21
N GLY A 28 3.19 -1.64 6.96
CA GLY A 28 2.12 -0.69 6.63
C GLY A 28 0.76 -1.11 7.21
N LEU A 29 0.47 -2.41 7.20
CA LEU A 29 -0.76 -2.95 7.77
C LEU A 29 -0.79 -2.78 9.30
N VAL A 30 0.32 -3.11 9.97
CA VAL A 30 0.45 -2.92 11.44
C VAL A 30 0.35 -1.43 11.79
N LEU A 31 1.01 -0.56 11.01
CA LEU A 31 0.93 0.89 11.20
C LEU A 31 -0.52 1.39 11.10
N MET A 32 -1.25 0.99 10.05
CA MET A 32 -2.64 1.42 9.88
C MET A 32 -3.53 0.97 11.03
N GLY A 33 -3.38 -0.27 11.50
CA GLY A 33 -4.11 -0.77 12.66
C GLY A 33 -3.82 0.03 13.93
N ALA A 34 -2.55 0.31 14.21
CA ALA A 34 -2.15 1.11 15.38
C ALA A 34 -2.68 2.55 15.31
N LEU A 35 -2.62 3.19 14.13
CA LEU A 35 -3.15 4.54 13.93
C LEU A 35 -4.67 4.58 14.10
N ALA A 36 -5.39 3.63 13.50
CA ALA A 36 -6.85 3.53 13.60
C ALA A 36 -7.35 3.26 15.03
N PHE A 37 -6.48 2.72 15.90
CA PHE A 37 -6.81 2.49 17.30
C PHE A 37 -6.77 3.78 18.14
N VAL A 38 -5.88 4.73 17.80
CA VAL A 38 -5.64 5.93 18.60
C VAL A 38 -6.12 7.22 17.94
N LEU A 39 -6.44 7.21 16.65
CA LEU A 39 -6.86 8.38 15.88
C LEU A 39 -8.25 8.14 15.25
N PRO A 40 -9.01 9.22 15.00
CA PRO A 40 -10.17 9.14 14.11
C PRO A 40 -9.77 8.58 12.75
N VAL A 41 -10.68 7.85 12.09
CA VAL A 41 -10.38 7.13 10.83
C VAL A 41 -9.77 8.04 9.77
N SER A 42 -10.31 9.22 9.54
CA SER A 42 -9.78 10.18 8.57
C SER A 42 -8.34 10.61 8.90
N ALA A 43 -8.06 10.93 10.17
CA ALA A 43 -6.72 11.28 10.61
C ALA A 43 -5.74 10.09 10.49
N ALA A 44 -6.20 8.87 10.79
CA ALA A 44 -5.40 7.65 10.61
C ALA A 44 -5.02 7.44 9.14
N PHE A 45 -5.96 7.64 8.20
CA PHE A 45 -5.69 7.53 6.76
C PHE A 45 -4.65 8.55 6.29
N VAL A 46 -4.81 9.83 6.64
CA VAL A 46 -3.87 10.89 6.24
C VAL A 46 -2.49 10.64 6.85
N THR A 47 -2.42 10.36 8.16
CA THR A 47 -1.15 10.10 8.85
C THR A 47 -0.45 8.87 8.27
N HIS A 48 -1.18 7.78 8.04
CA HIS A 48 -0.65 6.59 7.39
C HIS A 48 -0.15 6.90 5.97
N GLY A 49 -0.93 7.65 5.19
CA GLY A 49 -0.55 8.06 3.83
C GLY A 49 0.77 8.83 3.83
N LEU A 50 0.93 9.82 4.68
CA LEU A 50 2.15 10.62 4.80
C LEU A 50 3.36 9.79 5.23
N LEU A 51 3.23 8.96 6.26
CA LEU A 51 4.32 8.12 6.74
C LEU A 51 4.75 7.08 5.67
N GLN A 52 3.80 6.47 4.99
CA GLN A 52 4.07 5.52 3.92
C GLN A 52 4.62 6.19 2.67
N LEU A 53 4.19 7.42 2.36
CA LEU A 53 4.74 8.21 1.27
C LEU A 53 6.24 8.47 1.48
N VAL A 54 6.63 8.87 2.70
CA VAL A 54 8.04 9.07 3.05
C VAL A 54 8.81 7.76 2.98
N ALA A 55 8.31 6.68 3.60
CA ALA A 55 8.99 5.40 3.67
C ALA A 55 9.17 4.75 2.29
N ASN A 56 8.10 4.72 1.48
CA ASN A 56 8.15 4.13 0.14
C ASN A 56 8.85 5.07 -0.85
N GLY A 57 8.66 6.38 -0.73
CA GLY A 57 9.36 7.39 -1.55
C GLY A 57 10.87 7.28 -1.38
N TRP A 58 11.35 7.21 -0.14
CA TRP A 58 12.77 7.03 0.15
C TRP A 58 13.31 5.72 -0.43
N ARG A 59 12.58 4.62 -0.25
CA ARG A 59 12.95 3.32 -0.83
C ARG A 59 12.99 3.36 -2.36
N ALA A 60 12.02 3.99 -2.99
CA ALA A 60 11.98 4.16 -4.44
C ALA A 60 13.17 4.99 -4.96
N VAL A 61 13.54 6.07 -4.27
CA VAL A 61 14.70 6.91 -4.61
C VAL A 61 16.01 6.14 -4.47
N LEU A 62 16.20 5.41 -3.37
CA LEU A 62 17.40 4.61 -3.15
C LEU A 62 17.58 3.53 -4.24
N HIS A 63 16.50 2.94 -4.69
CA HIS A 63 16.52 1.86 -5.67
C HIS A 63 16.08 2.30 -7.08
N ARG A 64 16.05 3.60 -7.38
CA ARG A 64 15.48 4.17 -8.63
C ARG A 64 16.01 3.56 -9.93
N LYS A 65 17.25 3.07 -9.92
CA LYS A 65 17.87 2.42 -11.08
C LYS A 65 17.24 1.06 -11.43
N HIS A 66 16.51 0.48 -10.49
CA HIS A 66 15.87 -0.83 -10.62
C HIS A 66 14.35 -0.75 -10.84
N ILE A 67 13.79 0.44 -11.00
CA ILE A 67 12.36 0.60 -11.24
C ILE A 67 12.01 0.07 -12.63
N ALA A 68 11.04 -0.84 -12.71
CA ALA A 68 10.44 -1.30 -13.95
C ALA A 68 9.40 -0.26 -14.44
N TRP A 69 9.87 0.74 -15.17
CA TRP A 69 9.08 1.88 -15.61
C TRP A 69 7.79 1.53 -16.36
N PRO A 70 7.76 0.52 -17.26
CA PRO A 70 6.50 0.14 -17.93
C PRO A 70 5.41 -0.29 -16.95
N ILE A 71 5.78 -1.03 -15.89
CA ILE A 71 4.84 -1.43 -14.84
C ILE A 71 4.36 -0.20 -14.07
N LEU A 72 5.29 0.67 -13.67
CA LEU A 72 4.98 1.86 -12.89
C LEU A 72 4.03 2.80 -13.65
N LEU A 73 4.27 3.04 -14.94
CA LEU A 73 3.43 3.94 -15.76
C LEU A 73 2.00 3.41 -15.88
N ASN A 74 1.82 2.13 -16.23
CA ASN A 74 0.49 1.52 -16.30
C ASN A 74 -0.23 1.56 -14.95
N TYR A 75 0.50 1.23 -13.87
CA TYR A 75 -0.03 1.32 -12.52
C TYR A 75 -0.47 2.75 -12.18
N ALA A 76 0.35 3.76 -12.45
CA ALA A 76 0.06 5.15 -12.12
C ALA A 76 -1.19 5.68 -12.85
N ILE A 77 -1.35 5.34 -14.14
CA ILE A 77 -2.54 5.71 -14.93
C ILE A 77 -3.80 5.15 -14.26
N ALA A 78 -3.80 3.86 -13.97
CA ALA A 78 -4.96 3.20 -13.38
C ALA A 78 -5.18 3.63 -11.91
N SER A 79 -4.13 3.98 -11.17
CA SER A 79 -4.22 4.57 -9.83
C SER A 79 -4.93 5.91 -9.85
N ALA A 80 -4.64 6.77 -10.83
CA ALA A 80 -5.31 8.06 -10.98
C ALA A 80 -6.81 7.88 -11.26
N VAL A 81 -7.18 6.92 -12.09
CA VAL A 81 -8.59 6.57 -12.36
C VAL A 81 -9.27 6.07 -11.08
N ALA A 82 -8.64 5.13 -10.34
CA ALA A 82 -9.19 4.61 -9.10
C ALA A 82 -9.39 5.72 -8.05
N ALA A 83 -8.40 6.62 -7.92
CA ALA A 83 -8.49 7.76 -7.01
C ALA A 83 -9.66 8.69 -7.39
N GLY A 84 -9.84 8.98 -8.67
CA GLY A 84 -11.00 9.75 -9.16
C GLY A 84 -12.33 9.06 -8.85
N CYS A 85 -12.45 7.76 -9.08
CA CYS A 85 -13.66 7.00 -8.76
C CYS A 85 -13.99 7.02 -7.26
N VAL A 86 -12.98 6.81 -6.40
CA VAL A 86 -13.20 6.83 -4.93
C VAL A 86 -13.54 8.24 -4.45
N ALA A 87 -12.92 9.28 -5.02
CA ALA A 87 -13.23 10.67 -4.69
C ALA A 87 -14.68 11.05 -5.03
N LEU A 88 -15.20 10.57 -6.16
CA LEU A 88 -16.60 10.80 -6.56
C LEU A 88 -17.61 10.16 -5.61
N VAL A 89 -17.26 9.00 -5.03
CA VAL A 89 -18.13 8.28 -4.07
C VAL A 89 -18.01 8.87 -2.66
N ALA A 90 -16.95 9.65 -2.37
CA ALA A 90 -16.63 10.21 -1.05
C ALA A 90 -16.70 9.17 0.10
N PHE A 91 -16.26 7.93 -0.19
CA PHE A 91 -16.36 6.82 0.74
C PHE A 91 -15.36 6.96 1.90
N THR A 92 -15.87 6.93 3.12
CA THR A 92 -15.06 6.83 4.34
C THR A 92 -15.57 5.64 5.16
N PRO A 93 -14.73 4.62 5.42
CA PRO A 93 -15.15 3.47 6.20
C PRO A 93 -15.45 3.86 7.65
N SER A 94 -16.41 3.19 8.28
CA SER A 94 -16.53 3.23 9.73
C SER A 94 -15.34 2.50 10.38
N GLN A 95 -15.04 2.83 11.64
CA GLN A 95 -13.92 2.20 12.35
C GLN A 95 -14.06 0.67 12.45
N PRO A 96 -15.24 0.08 12.76
CA PRO A 96 -15.41 -1.38 12.74
C PRO A 96 -15.17 -1.99 11.35
N LEU A 97 -15.65 -1.34 10.29
CA LEU A 97 -15.42 -1.80 8.92
C LEU A 97 -13.93 -1.75 8.57
N LEU A 98 -13.24 -0.69 8.98
CA LEU A 98 -11.79 -0.59 8.76
C LEU A 98 -11.04 -1.75 9.42
N PHE A 99 -11.33 -2.08 10.68
CA PHE A 99 -10.69 -3.22 11.36
C PHE A 99 -11.04 -4.55 10.71
N LEU A 100 -12.28 -4.73 10.26
CA LEU A 100 -12.68 -5.92 9.50
C LEU A 100 -11.85 -6.05 8.21
N LEU A 101 -11.69 -4.97 7.45
CA LEU A 101 -10.92 -4.96 6.22
C LEU A 101 -9.42 -5.19 6.49
N LEU A 102 -8.86 -4.60 7.55
CA LEU A 102 -7.49 -4.85 7.98
C LEU A 102 -7.24 -6.32 8.35
N GLY A 103 -8.24 -7.01 8.89
CA GLY A 103 -8.19 -8.44 9.16
C GLY A 103 -8.32 -9.31 7.92
N LEU A 104 -9.15 -8.91 6.95
CA LEU A 104 -9.42 -9.70 5.74
C LEU A 104 -8.36 -9.53 4.65
N VAL A 105 -7.81 -8.32 4.47
CA VAL A 105 -6.84 -8.04 3.40
C VAL A 105 -5.61 -8.96 3.44
N PRO A 106 -5.00 -9.28 4.60
CA PRO A 106 -3.89 -10.22 4.65
C PRO A 106 -4.23 -11.64 4.19
N MET A 107 -5.49 -12.06 4.32
CA MET A 107 -5.93 -13.40 3.88
C MET A 107 -5.83 -13.57 2.36
N LEU A 108 -5.75 -12.48 1.59
CA LEU A 108 -5.52 -12.55 0.15
C LEU A 108 -4.22 -13.26 -0.22
N VAL A 109 -3.21 -13.26 0.66
CA VAL A 109 -1.93 -13.95 0.44
C VAL A 109 -2.10 -15.47 0.47
N TRP A 110 -3.14 -15.99 1.11
CA TRP A 110 -3.43 -17.42 1.22
C TRP A 110 -4.23 -17.95 0.03
N LEU A 111 -4.63 -17.09 -0.91
CA LEU A 111 -5.28 -17.54 -2.13
C LEU A 111 -4.35 -18.50 -2.89
N PRO A 112 -4.86 -19.65 -3.35
CA PRO A 112 -4.07 -20.61 -4.11
C PRO A 112 -3.47 -19.94 -5.36
N LYS A 113 -2.15 -20.07 -5.54
CA LYS A 113 -1.40 -19.41 -6.63
C LYS A 113 -1.89 -19.78 -8.04
N ASN A 114 -2.56 -20.92 -8.18
CA ASN A 114 -3.14 -21.41 -9.42
C ASN A 114 -4.51 -20.78 -9.75
N TRP A 115 -5.21 -20.21 -8.77
CA TRP A 115 -6.50 -19.56 -9.00
C TRP A 115 -6.35 -18.20 -9.65
N VAL A 116 -5.29 -17.49 -9.31
CA VAL A 116 -5.09 -16.11 -9.75
C VAL A 116 -3.72 -16.00 -10.42
N GLN A 117 -3.72 -16.00 -11.77
CA GLN A 117 -2.49 -15.92 -12.57
C GLN A 117 -2.18 -14.46 -12.93
N LEU A 118 -1.92 -13.63 -11.91
CA LEU A 118 -1.57 -12.23 -12.08
C LEU A 118 -0.05 -12.05 -12.18
N ASP A 119 0.36 -11.20 -13.14
CA ASP A 119 1.75 -10.88 -13.41
C ASP A 119 1.85 -9.41 -13.82
N ALA A 120 2.41 -8.59 -12.95
CA ALA A 120 2.54 -7.15 -13.16
C ALA A 120 3.38 -6.79 -14.40
N SER A 121 4.17 -7.70 -14.95
CA SER A 121 4.94 -7.48 -16.17
C SER A 121 4.02 -7.35 -17.41
N ARG A 122 2.79 -7.86 -17.34
CA ARG A 122 1.79 -7.72 -18.39
C ARG A 122 1.05 -6.39 -18.24
N PRO A 123 0.98 -5.54 -19.30
CA PRO A 123 0.37 -4.21 -19.21
C PRO A 123 -1.05 -4.21 -18.62
N ALA A 124 -1.91 -5.13 -19.06
CA ALA A 124 -3.27 -5.26 -18.54
C ALA A 124 -3.31 -5.57 -17.04
N HIS A 125 -2.42 -6.45 -16.56
CA HIS A 125 -2.35 -6.79 -15.13
C HIS A 125 -1.75 -5.63 -14.31
N ALA A 126 -0.80 -4.86 -14.86
CA ALA A 126 -0.30 -3.65 -14.23
C ALA A 126 -1.40 -2.59 -14.06
N LEU A 127 -2.25 -2.38 -15.09
CA LEU A 127 -3.43 -1.51 -15.01
C LEU A 127 -4.42 -2.02 -13.94
N ILE A 128 -4.78 -3.30 -13.98
CA ILE A 128 -5.68 -3.91 -12.98
C ILE A 128 -5.10 -3.74 -11.57
N SER A 129 -3.79 -3.94 -11.39
CA SER A 129 -3.16 -3.76 -10.08
C SER A 129 -3.23 -2.31 -9.60
N GLY A 130 -2.97 -1.34 -10.48
CA GLY A 130 -3.06 0.08 -10.16
C GLY A 130 -4.46 0.47 -9.69
N PHE A 131 -5.49 0.00 -10.39
CA PHE A 131 -6.88 0.28 -10.04
C PHE A 131 -7.29 -0.38 -8.72
N LEU A 132 -7.11 -1.70 -8.60
CA LEU A 132 -7.57 -2.47 -7.44
C LEU A 132 -6.76 -2.14 -6.18
N VAL A 133 -5.43 -2.04 -6.29
CA VAL A 133 -4.57 -1.74 -5.14
C VAL A 133 -4.80 -0.33 -4.63
N THR A 134 -4.93 0.66 -5.52
CA THR A 134 -5.23 2.04 -5.09
C THR A 134 -6.64 2.15 -4.54
N GLY A 135 -7.64 1.57 -5.18
CA GLY A 135 -9.00 1.52 -4.67
C GLY A 135 -9.07 0.90 -3.27
N LEU A 136 -8.45 -0.27 -3.08
CA LEU A 136 -8.40 -0.93 -1.78
C LEU A 136 -7.62 -0.10 -0.74
N ASN A 137 -6.51 0.54 -1.14
CA ASN A 137 -5.73 1.40 -0.25
C ASN A 137 -6.54 2.63 0.24
N LEU A 138 -7.38 3.19 -0.61
CA LEU A 138 -8.24 4.33 -0.27
C LEU A 138 -9.45 3.91 0.58
N THR A 139 -9.94 2.69 0.45
CA THR A 139 -11.13 2.20 1.16
C THR A 139 -10.82 1.40 2.42
N ALA A 140 -9.78 0.55 2.38
CA ALA A 140 -9.34 -0.29 3.50
C ALA A 140 -8.10 0.22 4.22
N GLY A 141 -7.49 1.31 3.76
CA GLY A 141 -6.29 1.89 4.36
C GLY A 141 -4.99 1.19 3.98
N VAL A 142 -5.04 -0.06 3.53
CA VAL A 142 -3.86 -0.87 3.13
C VAL A 142 -4.21 -1.78 1.95
N ALA A 143 -3.22 -2.04 1.10
CA ALA A 143 -3.37 -2.95 -0.03
C ALA A 143 -2.06 -3.70 -0.37
N GLY A 144 -1.09 -3.69 0.52
CA GLY A 144 0.20 -4.36 0.32
C GLY A 144 0.07 -5.83 -0.07
N PRO A 145 -0.70 -6.65 0.67
CA PRO A 145 -0.92 -8.06 0.34
C PRO A 145 -1.52 -8.27 -1.06
N LEU A 146 -2.44 -7.41 -1.49
CA LEU A 146 -2.98 -7.47 -2.85
C LEU A 146 -1.91 -7.15 -3.90
N LEU A 147 -1.09 -6.12 -3.67
CA LEU A 147 0.01 -5.78 -4.57
C LEU A 147 1.01 -6.94 -4.71
N ASP A 148 1.29 -7.66 -3.62
CA ASP A 148 2.21 -8.80 -3.62
C ASP A 148 1.78 -9.89 -4.59
N ILE A 149 0.48 -10.17 -4.71
CA ILE A 149 -0.06 -11.17 -5.63
C ILE A 149 0.31 -10.88 -7.08
N PHE A 150 0.35 -9.59 -7.48
CA PHE A 150 0.72 -9.19 -8.83
C PHE A 150 2.21 -9.33 -9.13
N PHE A 151 3.06 -9.31 -8.09
CA PHE A 151 4.51 -9.39 -8.26
C PHE A 151 5.10 -10.78 -8.05
N VAL A 152 4.37 -11.71 -7.45
CA VAL A 152 4.89 -13.05 -7.10
C VAL A 152 5.25 -13.90 -8.31
N ARG A 153 4.70 -13.62 -9.49
CA ARG A 153 4.94 -14.35 -10.74
C ARG A 153 5.80 -13.62 -11.74
N THR A 154 6.24 -12.42 -11.44
CA THR A 154 7.11 -11.65 -12.34
C THR A 154 8.50 -12.28 -12.37
N GLU A 155 9.17 -12.23 -13.53
CA GLU A 155 10.58 -12.62 -13.69
C GLU A 155 11.54 -11.49 -13.26
N LEU A 156 11.04 -10.49 -12.56
CA LEU A 156 11.84 -9.38 -12.06
C LEU A 156 12.82 -9.83 -10.99
N THR A 157 13.99 -9.24 -10.97
CA THR A 157 14.95 -9.43 -9.88
C THR A 157 14.38 -8.87 -8.56
N ARG A 158 14.89 -9.37 -7.43
CA ARG A 158 14.48 -8.87 -6.10
C ARG A 158 14.58 -7.35 -5.97
N HIS A 159 15.66 -6.75 -6.52
CA HIS A 159 15.84 -5.30 -6.50
C HIS A 159 14.79 -4.57 -7.34
N GLN A 160 14.44 -5.11 -8.50
CA GLN A 160 13.37 -4.55 -9.33
C GLN A 160 12.00 -4.65 -8.67
N ILE A 161 11.69 -5.78 -8.03
CA ILE A 161 10.44 -5.96 -7.27
C ILE A 161 10.34 -4.93 -6.15
N VAL A 162 11.37 -4.81 -5.31
CA VAL A 162 11.38 -3.86 -4.18
C VAL A 162 11.24 -2.42 -4.67
N ALA A 163 12.01 -2.04 -5.69
CA ALA A 163 12.00 -0.69 -6.25
C ALA A 163 10.64 -0.33 -6.88
N THR A 164 10.11 -1.23 -7.72
CA THR A 164 8.86 -0.99 -8.45
C THR A 164 7.66 -0.99 -7.50
N LYS A 165 7.59 -1.92 -6.55
CA LYS A 165 6.55 -1.92 -5.51
C LYS A 165 6.60 -0.65 -4.65
N ALA A 166 7.77 -0.18 -4.25
CA ALA A 166 7.90 1.05 -3.50
C ALA A 166 7.41 2.26 -4.33
N ALA A 167 7.80 2.33 -5.60
CA ALA A 167 7.37 3.40 -6.50
C ALA A 167 5.85 3.37 -6.76
N THR A 168 5.24 2.20 -6.97
CA THR A 168 3.78 2.08 -7.14
C THR A 168 3.03 2.51 -5.89
N GLN A 169 3.55 2.19 -4.70
CA GLN A 169 2.93 2.61 -3.43
C GLN A 169 2.96 4.13 -3.23
N VAL A 170 3.94 4.84 -3.78
CA VAL A 170 3.96 6.32 -3.75
C VAL A 170 2.68 6.88 -4.37
N PHE A 171 2.27 6.39 -5.55
CA PHE A 171 1.04 6.85 -6.21
C PHE A 171 -0.21 6.54 -5.38
N SER A 172 -0.32 5.34 -4.83
CA SER A 172 -1.46 4.96 -3.99
C SER A 172 -1.57 5.79 -2.70
N HIS A 173 -0.43 6.20 -2.12
CA HIS A 173 -0.41 7.00 -0.89
C HIS A 173 -0.55 8.49 -1.15
N LEU A 174 -0.16 8.99 -2.32
CA LEU A 174 -0.43 10.37 -2.74
C LEU A 174 -1.94 10.66 -2.88
N ALA A 175 -2.74 9.64 -3.16
CA ALA A 175 -4.18 9.76 -3.33
C ALA A 175 -4.96 9.78 -1.99
N LYS A 176 -4.31 9.55 -0.84
CA LYS A 176 -4.91 9.62 0.51
C LYS A 176 -4.96 11.01 1.07
#